data_a509146e2f45c40d602f0473e318a3ac
#
_entry.id   a509146e2f45c40d602f0473e318a3ac
#
_cell.length_a   1.000
_cell.length_b   1.000
_cell.length_c   1.000
_cell.angle_alpha   90.00
_cell.angle_beta   90.00
_cell.angle_gamma   90.00
#
_symmetry.space_group_name_H-M   'P 1'
#
loop_
_entity.id
_entity.type
_entity.pdbx_description
1 polymer ?
#
loop_
_entity_poly.entity_id
_entity_poly.type
_entity_poly.pdbx_seq_one_letter_code
_entity_poly.pdbx_strand_id
1 'polypeptide(L)'
;YYMGETTSYAGKAREAIMALKIARTESKDEVLCNYMNTIYLGRNSYGIQEAAKAYFNKDAKDLTLSEAAMIAGIIPSPSTWDPADNADMAKSRFKRVLNIMQEDGYITARQYTDAKFPQTAAVAQQNEYAGPNGYLLDMVRRELVQSKAFTKEDLDTGGYKIISTIDKGKQDLMQSIGDTRLGDMPES
;
A
#
# COMPACT_ATOMS: atom_id res chain seq x y z
N TYR A 1 -9.43 -11.25 -5.99
CA TYR A 1 -8.66 -11.30 -4.76
C TYR A 1 -8.63 -12.70 -4.13
N TYR A 2 -9.78 -13.38 -4.00
CA TYR A 2 -9.87 -14.73 -3.39
C TYR A 2 -9.39 -15.89 -4.27
N MET A 3 -9.07 -15.68 -5.53
CA MET A 3 -8.86 -16.76 -6.50
C MET A 3 -7.64 -16.59 -7.41
N GLY A 4 -6.81 -15.56 -7.19
CA GLY A 4 -5.70 -15.23 -8.07
C GLY A 4 -6.13 -14.79 -9.48
N GLU A 5 -5.18 -14.58 -10.39
CA GLU A 5 -5.48 -14.22 -11.77
C GLU A 5 -6.14 -15.38 -12.52
N THR A 6 -7.34 -15.15 -13.01
CA THR A 6 -8.11 -16.11 -13.80
C THR A 6 -8.34 -15.57 -15.20
N THR A 7 -7.44 -15.90 -16.13
CA THR A 7 -7.55 -15.45 -17.54
C THR A 7 -8.44 -16.33 -18.40
N SER A 8 -8.83 -17.50 -17.91
CA SER A 8 -9.67 -18.46 -18.66
C SER A 8 -11.17 -18.21 -18.44
N TYR A 9 -12.00 -18.63 -19.41
CA TYR A 9 -13.47 -18.58 -19.26
C TYR A 9 -13.97 -19.37 -18.04
N ALA A 10 -13.35 -20.49 -17.72
CA ALA A 10 -13.67 -21.27 -16.53
C ALA A 10 -13.30 -20.49 -15.25
N GLY A 11 -12.20 -19.75 -15.28
CA GLY A 11 -11.82 -18.84 -14.19
C GLY A 11 -12.86 -17.74 -13.98
N LYS A 12 -13.29 -17.08 -15.06
CA LYS A 12 -14.35 -16.04 -14.99
C LYS A 12 -15.69 -16.59 -14.49
N ALA A 13 -16.05 -17.81 -14.84
CA ALA A 13 -17.23 -18.46 -14.30
C ALA A 13 -17.11 -18.71 -12.78
N ARG A 14 -15.93 -19.13 -12.30
CA ARG A 14 -15.68 -19.29 -10.85
C ARG A 14 -15.73 -17.96 -10.11
N GLU A 15 -15.15 -16.89 -10.67
CA GLU A 15 -15.23 -15.53 -10.10
C GLU A 15 -16.71 -15.11 -9.95
N ALA A 16 -17.53 -15.32 -10.98
CA ALA A 16 -18.94 -14.97 -10.94
C ALA A 16 -19.71 -15.75 -9.84
N ILE A 17 -19.44 -17.05 -9.71
CA ILE A 17 -20.06 -17.89 -8.67
C ILE A 17 -19.59 -17.43 -7.28
N MET A 18 -18.30 -17.13 -7.12
CA MET A 18 -17.76 -16.63 -5.85
C MET A 18 -18.35 -15.27 -5.48
N ALA A 19 -18.43 -14.34 -6.44
CA ALA A 19 -19.05 -13.03 -6.24
C ALA A 19 -20.52 -13.17 -5.78
N LEU A 20 -21.27 -14.11 -6.39
CA LEU A 20 -22.65 -14.38 -5.99
C LEU A 20 -22.73 -14.98 -4.58
N LYS A 21 -21.78 -15.84 -4.20
CA LYS A 21 -21.70 -16.39 -2.86
C LYS A 21 -21.42 -15.29 -1.83
N ILE A 22 -20.41 -14.46 -2.06
CA ILE A 22 -20.05 -13.32 -1.20
C ILE A 22 -21.26 -12.39 -1.03
N ALA A 23 -21.90 -11.99 -2.15
CA ALA A 23 -23.07 -11.14 -2.13
C ALA A 23 -24.27 -11.67 -1.33
N ARG A 24 -24.31 -12.99 -1.09
CA ARG A 24 -25.35 -13.65 -0.25
C ARG A 24 -24.95 -13.85 1.21
N THR A 25 -23.65 -13.89 1.49
CA THR A 25 -23.12 -14.23 2.82
C THR A 25 -22.56 -13.04 3.57
N GLU A 26 -22.13 -12.00 2.85
CA GLU A 26 -21.55 -10.80 3.42
C GLU A 26 -22.42 -9.57 3.14
N SER A 27 -22.48 -8.65 4.08
CA SER A 27 -23.11 -7.34 3.88
C SER A 27 -22.23 -6.48 2.95
N LYS A 28 -22.82 -5.45 2.35
CA LYS A 28 -22.07 -4.49 1.52
C LYS A 28 -20.95 -3.81 2.30
N ASP A 29 -21.19 -3.53 3.58
CA ASP A 29 -20.19 -2.89 4.44
C ASP A 29 -19.01 -3.83 4.74
N GLU A 30 -19.26 -5.12 4.96
CA GLU A 30 -18.20 -6.13 5.11
C GLU A 30 -17.37 -6.27 3.84
N VAL A 31 -18.01 -6.35 2.68
CA VAL A 31 -17.32 -6.42 1.38
C VAL A 31 -16.47 -5.17 1.16
N LEU A 32 -17.01 -3.97 1.46
CA LEU A 32 -16.27 -2.72 1.33
C LEU A 32 -15.11 -2.66 2.31
N CYS A 33 -15.31 -3.07 3.56
CA CYS A 33 -14.27 -3.14 4.58
C CYS A 33 -13.13 -4.07 4.14
N ASN A 34 -13.46 -5.26 3.66
CA ASN A 34 -12.47 -6.22 3.15
C ASN A 34 -11.72 -5.66 1.95
N TYR A 35 -12.42 -5.01 1.02
CA TYR A 35 -11.81 -4.35 -0.14
C TYR A 35 -10.83 -3.26 0.31
N MET A 36 -11.28 -2.33 1.16
CA MET A 36 -10.45 -1.21 1.63
C MET A 36 -9.23 -1.64 2.43
N ASN A 37 -9.27 -2.81 3.08
CA ASN A 37 -8.15 -3.34 3.85
C ASN A 37 -7.13 -4.12 3.01
N THR A 38 -7.44 -4.40 1.73
CA THR A 38 -6.63 -5.32 0.93
C THR A 38 -6.09 -4.74 -0.36
N ILE A 39 -6.76 -3.72 -0.94
CA ILE A 39 -6.34 -3.17 -2.23
C ILE A 39 -4.99 -2.46 -2.15
N TYR A 40 -4.24 -2.54 -3.24
CA TYR A 40 -3.03 -1.76 -3.42
C TYR A 40 -3.38 -0.29 -3.69
N LEU A 41 -2.76 0.62 -2.94
CA LEU A 41 -3.02 2.06 -2.97
C LEU A 41 -1.80 2.91 -3.33
N GLY A 42 -0.76 2.30 -3.89
CA GLY A 42 0.49 2.99 -4.20
C GLY A 42 1.46 3.04 -3.00
N ARG A 43 2.67 3.53 -3.22
CA ARG A 43 3.70 3.70 -2.18
C ARG A 43 3.94 2.44 -1.34
N ASN A 44 3.89 1.27 -1.99
CA ASN A 44 3.98 -0.05 -1.34
C ASN A 44 2.93 -0.28 -0.24
N SER A 45 1.78 0.39 -0.33
CA SER A 45 0.72 0.34 0.68
C SER A 45 -0.43 -0.55 0.23
N TYR A 46 -0.70 -1.59 1.01
CA TYR A 46 -1.88 -2.43 0.87
C TYR A 46 -2.87 -2.10 1.99
N GLY A 47 -4.07 -1.73 1.60
CA GLY A 47 -5.13 -1.27 2.50
C GLY A 47 -5.03 0.19 2.93
N ILE A 48 -6.17 0.71 3.36
CA ILE A 48 -6.36 2.15 3.68
C ILE A 48 -5.52 2.62 4.86
N GLN A 49 -5.23 1.74 5.83
CA GLN A 49 -4.45 2.10 7.00
C GLN A 49 -3.00 2.42 6.62
N GLU A 50 -2.38 1.56 5.82
CA GLU A 50 -1.00 1.78 5.35
C GLU A 50 -0.91 2.93 4.35
N ALA A 51 -1.93 3.09 3.49
CA ALA A 51 -2.02 4.24 2.60
C ALA A 51 -2.13 5.57 3.37
N ALA A 52 -2.97 5.63 4.41
CA ALA A 52 -3.10 6.83 5.25
C ALA A 52 -1.75 7.23 5.90
N LYS A 53 -0.98 6.24 6.33
CA LYS A 53 0.38 6.47 6.85
C LYS A 53 1.34 6.93 5.75
N ALA A 54 1.34 6.25 4.60
CA ALA A 54 2.27 6.54 3.50
C ALA A 54 2.02 7.91 2.85
N TYR A 55 0.78 8.34 2.75
CA TYR A 55 0.43 9.60 2.11
C TYR A 55 0.35 10.78 3.10
N PHE A 56 -0.05 10.55 4.36
CA PHE A 56 -0.40 11.61 5.29
C PHE A 56 0.20 11.47 6.69
N ASN A 57 0.96 10.42 6.98
CA ASN A 57 1.49 10.11 8.31
C ASN A 57 0.39 10.04 9.40
N LYS A 58 -0.79 9.52 9.05
CA LYS A 58 -1.97 9.46 9.93
C LYS A 58 -2.54 8.05 9.96
N ASP A 59 -3.34 7.78 10.97
CA ASP A 59 -4.22 6.61 10.95
C ASP A 59 -5.42 6.85 10.00
N ALA A 60 -5.95 5.78 9.41
CA ALA A 60 -7.08 5.88 8.46
C ALA A 60 -8.29 6.59 9.05
N LYS A 61 -8.57 6.38 10.36
CA LYS A 61 -9.67 7.02 11.08
C LYS A 61 -9.55 8.55 11.20
N ASP A 62 -8.32 9.08 11.08
CA ASP A 62 -7.99 10.50 11.25
C ASP A 62 -7.89 11.24 9.91
N LEU A 63 -8.19 10.55 8.79
CA LEU A 63 -8.23 11.16 7.47
C LEU A 63 -9.34 12.20 7.38
N THR A 64 -9.01 13.36 6.87
CA THR A 64 -9.99 14.39 6.49
C THR A 64 -10.74 13.99 5.21
N LEU A 65 -11.87 14.64 4.94
CA LEU A 65 -12.61 14.45 3.68
C LEU A 65 -11.70 14.59 2.44
N SER A 66 -10.84 15.61 2.43
CA SER A 66 -9.93 15.86 1.31
C SER A 66 -8.89 14.74 1.15
N GLU A 67 -8.33 14.26 2.23
CA GLU A 67 -7.34 13.19 2.21
C GLU A 67 -7.96 11.86 1.76
N ALA A 68 -9.14 11.53 2.29
CA ALA A 68 -9.89 10.35 1.88
C ALA A 68 -10.30 10.41 0.39
N ALA A 69 -10.79 11.56 -0.08
CA ALA A 69 -11.16 11.75 -1.47
C ALA A 69 -9.96 11.67 -2.43
N MET A 70 -8.77 12.12 -2.00
CA MET A 70 -7.54 11.97 -2.78
C MET A 70 -7.16 10.50 -2.92
N ILE A 71 -7.12 9.73 -1.82
CA ILE A 71 -6.80 8.30 -1.88
C ILE A 71 -7.83 7.56 -2.76
N ALA A 72 -9.13 7.82 -2.57
CA ALA A 72 -10.17 7.21 -3.39
C ALA A 72 -10.01 7.54 -4.89
N GLY A 73 -9.54 8.75 -5.19
CA GLY A 73 -9.31 9.19 -6.57
C GLY A 73 -8.24 8.41 -7.31
N ILE A 74 -7.21 7.95 -6.61
CA ILE A 74 -6.07 7.25 -7.21
C ILE A 74 -6.25 5.72 -7.30
N ILE A 75 -7.28 5.14 -6.67
CA ILE A 75 -7.52 3.68 -6.64
C ILE A 75 -7.32 2.99 -8.00
N PRO A 76 -7.84 3.51 -9.14
CA PRO A 76 -7.73 2.79 -10.41
C PRO A 76 -6.30 2.66 -10.96
N SER A 77 -5.38 3.55 -10.57
CA SER A 77 -3.98 3.50 -10.99
C SER A 77 -3.06 4.18 -9.98
N PRO A 78 -2.88 3.59 -8.78
CA PRO A 78 -2.26 4.29 -7.67
C PRO A 78 -0.82 4.73 -7.90
N SER A 79 -0.03 3.91 -8.60
CA SER A 79 1.37 4.25 -8.93
C SER A 79 1.48 5.34 -9.99
N THR A 80 0.59 5.35 -11.00
CA THR A 80 0.63 6.34 -12.09
C THR A 80 0.04 7.69 -11.67
N TRP A 81 -0.91 7.67 -10.74
CA TRP A 81 -1.63 8.86 -10.27
C TRP A 81 -1.19 9.30 -8.87
N ASP A 82 -0.01 8.85 -8.43
CA ASP A 82 0.58 9.37 -7.19
C ASP A 82 0.76 10.89 -7.31
N PRO A 83 0.29 11.66 -6.31
CA PRO A 83 0.44 13.12 -6.31
C PRO A 83 1.88 13.63 -6.43
N ALA A 84 2.87 12.84 -6.03
CA ALA A 84 4.28 13.20 -6.16
C ALA A 84 4.79 13.13 -7.60
N ASP A 85 4.25 12.19 -8.39
CA ASP A 85 4.67 11.95 -9.77
C ASP A 85 3.75 12.63 -10.78
N ASN A 86 2.44 12.69 -10.50
CA ASN A 86 1.43 13.22 -11.41
C ASN A 86 0.35 14.02 -10.67
N ALA A 87 0.75 15.18 -10.15
CA ALA A 87 -0.11 16.05 -9.36
C ALA A 87 -1.37 16.50 -10.08
N ASP A 88 -1.31 16.74 -11.39
CA ASP A 88 -2.45 17.25 -12.14
C ASP A 88 -3.52 16.16 -12.35
N MET A 89 -3.10 14.94 -12.64
CA MET A 89 -4.02 13.81 -12.72
C MET A 89 -4.62 13.53 -11.34
N ALA A 90 -3.82 13.48 -10.28
CA ALA A 90 -4.31 13.29 -8.91
C ALA A 90 -5.36 14.35 -8.53
N LYS A 91 -5.12 15.64 -8.83
CA LYS A 91 -6.09 16.72 -8.61
C LYS A 91 -7.38 16.55 -9.44
N SER A 92 -7.25 16.12 -10.69
CA SER A 92 -8.42 15.85 -11.54
C SER A 92 -9.27 14.72 -10.97
N ARG A 93 -8.63 13.64 -10.52
CA ARG A 93 -9.30 12.50 -9.90
C ARG A 93 -9.95 12.86 -8.57
N PHE A 94 -9.25 13.62 -7.73
CA PHE A 94 -9.78 14.16 -6.48
C PHE A 94 -11.07 14.97 -6.70
N LYS A 95 -11.05 15.91 -7.66
CA LYS A 95 -12.24 16.70 -8.00
C LYS A 95 -13.40 15.81 -8.48
N ARG A 96 -13.11 14.78 -9.28
CA ARG A 96 -14.12 13.82 -9.74
C ARG A 96 -14.79 13.10 -8.56
N VAL A 97 -14.02 12.65 -7.57
CA VAL A 97 -14.57 12.00 -6.36
C VAL A 97 -15.48 12.96 -5.60
N LEU A 98 -15.03 14.20 -5.36
CA LEU A 98 -15.84 15.19 -4.66
C LEU A 98 -17.13 15.54 -5.42
N ASN A 99 -17.08 15.64 -6.75
CA ASN A 99 -18.28 15.87 -7.57
C ASN A 99 -19.30 14.74 -7.37
N ILE A 100 -18.88 13.48 -7.47
CA ILE A 100 -19.76 12.33 -7.26
C ILE A 100 -20.34 12.34 -5.83
N MET A 101 -19.51 12.61 -4.83
CA MET A 101 -19.96 12.69 -3.44
C MET A 101 -21.01 13.80 -3.22
N GLN A 102 -20.86 14.93 -3.91
CA GLN A 102 -21.82 16.03 -3.85
C GLN A 102 -23.12 15.70 -4.62
N GLU A 103 -23.01 15.15 -5.83
CA GLU A 103 -24.15 14.76 -6.65
C GLU A 103 -25.01 13.69 -5.96
N ASP A 104 -24.36 12.73 -5.30
CA ASP A 104 -25.03 11.67 -4.54
C ASP A 104 -25.46 12.08 -3.11
N GLY A 105 -25.20 13.34 -2.72
CA GLY A 105 -25.63 13.89 -1.43
C GLY A 105 -24.81 13.46 -0.22
N TYR A 106 -23.65 12.84 -0.40
CA TYR A 106 -22.74 12.46 0.69
C TYR A 106 -22.05 13.66 1.33
N ILE A 107 -21.84 14.73 0.57
CA ILE A 107 -21.28 15.99 1.05
C ILE A 107 -22.13 17.18 0.61
N THR A 108 -22.13 18.23 1.43
CA THR A 108 -22.80 19.49 1.11
C THR A 108 -22.00 20.31 0.10
N ALA A 109 -22.67 21.26 -0.59
CA ALA A 109 -21.99 22.21 -1.47
C ALA A 109 -20.89 23.03 -0.75
N ARG A 110 -21.08 23.30 0.53
CA ARG A 110 -20.06 23.97 1.34
C ARG A 110 -18.83 23.08 1.56
N GLN A 111 -19.01 21.83 1.93
CA GLN A 111 -17.92 20.87 2.11
C GLN A 111 -17.15 20.66 0.79
N TYR A 112 -17.86 20.63 -0.35
CA TYR A 112 -17.24 20.57 -1.67
C TYR A 112 -16.36 21.79 -1.94
N THR A 113 -16.87 23.01 -1.70
CA THR A 113 -16.14 24.27 -1.96
C THR A 113 -14.94 24.46 -1.01
N ASP A 114 -15.07 24.01 0.23
CA ASP A 114 -14.03 24.13 1.25
C ASP A 114 -12.93 23.06 1.09
N ALA A 115 -13.21 21.97 0.36
CA ALA A 115 -12.27 20.87 0.15
C ALA A 115 -11.12 21.33 -0.76
N LYS A 116 -9.91 21.34 -0.20
CA LYS A 116 -8.67 21.65 -0.93
C LYS A 116 -7.89 20.37 -1.19
N PHE A 117 -7.20 20.32 -2.32
CA PHE A 117 -6.30 19.20 -2.61
C PHE A 117 -5.23 19.13 -1.51
N PRO A 118 -5.09 17.98 -0.82
CA PRO A 118 -4.19 17.87 0.33
C PRO A 118 -2.73 17.79 -0.11
N GLN A 119 -1.84 18.23 0.78
CA GLN A 119 -0.41 17.98 0.63
C GLN A 119 -0.11 16.56 1.14
N THR A 120 0.59 15.80 0.34
CA THR A 120 1.04 14.45 0.74
C THR A 120 2.42 14.51 1.37
N ALA A 121 2.71 13.56 2.24
CA ALA A 121 4.06 13.31 2.73
C ALA A 121 5.01 13.08 1.54
N ALA A 122 6.27 13.46 1.70
CA ALA A 122 7.30 13.10 0.73
C ALA A 122 7.27 11.56 0.54
N VAL A 123 7.43 11.13 -0.70
CA VAL A 123 7.61 9.70 -0.97
C VAL A 123 8.85 9.31 -0.19
N ALA A 124 8.67 8.60 0.93
CA ALA A 124 9.79 7.93 1.54
C ALA A 124 10.35 7.04 0.42
N GLN A 125 11.59 7.26 0.02
CA GLN A 125 12.30 6.25 -0.74
C GLN A 125 12.46 5.09 0.22
N GLN A 126 11.39 4.29 0.35
CA GLN A 126 11.46 2.99 0.97
C GLN A 126 12.22 2.10 0.01
N ASN A 127 13.50 2.35 -0.05
CA ASN A 127 14.42 1.31 -0.43
C ASN A 127 14.45 0.38 0.79
N GLU A 128 13.39 -0.44 0.96
CA GLU A 128 13.31 -1.45 2.03
C GLU A 128 14.58 -2.32 2.04
N TYR A 129 15.25 -2.33 0.90
CA TYR A 129 16.51 -3.01 0.65
C TYR A 129 17.71 -2.05 0.63
N ALA A 130 17.58 -0.78 1.05
CA ALA A 130 18.72 0.12 1.17
C ALA A 130 19.48 -0.16 2.46
N GLY A 131 20.80 -0.15 2.34
CA GLY A 131 21.71 -0.37 3.45
C GLY A 131 21.83 -1.84 3.90
N PRO A 132 22.56 -2.09 4.99
CA PRO A 132 22.88 -3.44 5.48
C PRO A 132 21.66 -4.26 5.85
N ASN A 133 20.62 -3.62 6.36
CA ASN A 133 19.37 -4.29 6.75
C ASN A 133 18.57 -4.77 5.52
N GLY A 134 18.66 -4.08 4.38
CA GLY A 134 17.99 -4.50 3.16
C GLY A 134 18.52 -5.83 2.62
N TYR A 135 19.84 -6.03 2.66
CA TYR A 135 20.43 -7.31 2.30
C TYR A 135 19.91 -8.47 3.17
N LEU A 136 19.76 -8.23 4.47
CA LEU A 136 19.23 -9.22 5.41
C LEU A 136 17.76 -9.53 5.13
N LEU A 137 16.95 -8.52 4.84
CA LEU A 137 15.53 -8.69 4.47
C LEU A 137 15.40 -9.50 3.16
N ASP A 138 16.22 -9.18 2.15
CA ASP A 138 16.22 -9.93 0.89
C ASP A 138 16.67 -11.39 1.11
N MET A 139 17.63 -11.62 1.98
CA MET A 139 18.10 -12.97 2.33
C MET A 139 16.99 -13.79 2.99
N VAL A 140 16.29 -13.22 3.99
CA VAL A 140 15.14 -13.87 4.65
C VAL A 140 14.03 -14.16 3.63
N ARG A 141 13.70 -13.20 2.76
CA ARG A 141 12.69 -13.38 1.72
C ARG A 141 13.05 -14.51 0.76
N ARG A 142 14.30 -14.57 0.30
CA ARG A 142 14.78 -15.65 -0.57
C ARG A 142 14.69 -17.01 0.10
N GLU A 143 15.09 -17.11 1.35
CA GLU A 143 15.04 -18.37 2.11
C GLU A 143 13.59 -18.87 2.24
N LEU A 144 12.64 -17.99 2.57
CA LEU A 144 11.22 -18.34 2.66
C LEU A 144 10.65 -18.83 1.33
N VAL A 145 11.01 -18.21 0.22
CA VAL A 145 10.57 -18.65 -1.11
C VAL A 145 11.28 -19.94 -1.52
N GLN A 146 12.58 -20.10 -1.26
CA GLN A 146 13.34 -21.30 -1.60
C GLN A 146 12.87 -22.52 -0.80
N SER A 147 12.48 -22.33 0.46
CA SER A 147 11.91 -23.39 1.29
C SER A 147 10.54 -23.88 0.80
N LYS A 148 9.96 -23.20 -0.22
CA LYS A 148 8.61 -23.45 -0.74
C LYS A 148 7.48 -23.30 0.31
N ALA A 149 7.78 -22.70 1.44
CA ALA A 149 6.79 -22.39 2.48
C ALA A 149 5.88 -21.24 2.05
N PHE A 150 6.40 -20.30 1.25
CA PHE A 150 5.69 -19.14 0.75
C PHE A 150 6.04 -18.87 -0.71
N THR A 151 5.06 -18.38 -1.48
CA THR A 151 5.33 -17.74 -2.78
C THR A 151 5.74 -16.29 -2.57
N LYS A 152 6.29 -15.63 -3.60
CA LYS A 152 6.55 -14.18 -3.53
C LYS A 152 5.26 -13.39 -3.27
N GLU A 153 4.18 -13.81 -3.92
CA GLU A 153 2.87 -13.18 -3.81
C GLU A 153 2.29 -13.32 -2.41
N ASP A 154 2.45 -14.49 -1.78
CA ASP A 154 2.05 -14.68 -0.37
C ASP A 154 2.78 -13.71 0.56
N LEU A 155 4.09 -13.51 0.37
CA LEU A 155 4.88 -12.61 1.20
C LEU A 155 4.50 -11.13 0.97
N ASP A 156 4.14 -10.76 -0.26
CA ASP A 156 3.80 -9.39 -0.62
C ASP A 156 2.37 -8.99 -0.19
N THR A 157 1.47 -9.98 -0.10
CA THR A 157 0.03 -9.70 0.13
C THR A 157 -0.52 -10.31 1.43
N GLY A 158 0.19 -11.27 2.03
CA GLY A 158 -0.34 -12.07 3.13
C GLY A 158 -0.31 -11.42 4.52
N GLY A 159 0.32 -10.25 4.67
CA GLY A 159 0.40 -9.53 5.94
C GLY A 159 1.10 -10.29 7.08
N TYR A 160 2.01 -11.18 6.75
CA TYR A 160 2.71 -12.03 7.71
C TYR A 160 3.67 -11.24 8.60
N LYS A 161 3.67 -11.56 9.88
CA LYS A 161 4.73 -11.13 10.80
C LYS A 161 5.83 -12.20 10.82
N ILE A 162 6.95 -11.92 10.17
CA ILE A 162 8.09 -12.82 10.10
C ILE A 162 9.07 -12.48 11.24
N ILE A 163 9.40 -13.46 12.06
CA ILE A 163 10.38 -13.34 13.13
C ILE A 163 11.63 -14.08 12.69
N SER A 164 12.71 -13.35 12.47
CA SER A 164 14.01 -13.92 12.09
C SER A 164 14.88 -14.20 13.32
N THR A 165 15.91 -14.99 13.13
CA THR A 165 16.97 -15.25 14.13
C THR A 165 18.06 -14.19 14.11
N ILE A 166 17.91 -13.12 13.34
CA ILE A 166 18.89 -12.05 13.21
C ILE A 166 18.94 -11.26 14.53
N ASP A 167 20.10 -11.21 15.15
CA ASP A 167 20.33 -10.43 16.37
C ASP A 167 20.69 -8.99 15.99
N LYS A 168 19.75 -8.07 16.28
CA LYS A 168 19.91 -6.65 15.95
C LYS A 168 21.16 -6.04 16.57
N GLY A 169 21.48 -6.36 17.85
CA GLY A 169 22.65 -5.80 18.54
C GLY A 169 23.96 -6.22 17.89
N LYS A 170 24.06 -7.48 17.47
CA LYS A 170 25.23 -7.96 16.74
C LYS A 170 25.35 -7.34 15.36
N GLN A 171 24.23 -7.13 14.67
CA GLN A 171 24.20 -6.49 13.37
C GLN A 171 24.63 -5.01 13.46
N ASP A 172 24.11 -4.27 14.40
CA ASP A 172 24.48 -2.87 14.64
C ASP A 172 25.97 -2.74 15.00
N LEU A 173 26.51 -3.66 15.79
CA LEU A 173 27.93 -3.73 16.13
C LEU A 173 28.80 -4.02 14.87
N MET A 174 28.42 -5.00 14.06
CA MET A 174 29.15 -5.33 12.83
C MET A 174 29.16 -4.16 11.87
N GLN A 175 28.05 -3.44 11.75
CA GLN A 175 27.94 -2.26 10.89
C GLN A 175 28.86 -1.14 11.40
N SER A 176 28.85 -0.83 12.70
CA SER A 176 29.71 0.20 13.28
C SER A 176 31.20 -0.09 13.10
N ILE A 177 31.59 -1.36 13.21
CA ILE A 177 32.99 -1.80 12.96
C ILE A 177 33.33 -1.66 11.45
N GLY A 178 32.38 -2.02 10.58
CA GLY A 178 32.55 -1.88 9.11
C GLY A 178 32.73 -0.43 8.70
N ASP A 179 31.84 0.45 9.19
CA ASP A 179 31.90 1.88 8.87
C ASP A 179 33.19 2.54 9.39
N THR A 180 33.65 2.16 10.58
CA THR A 180 34.90 2.67 11.14
C THR A 180 36.12 2.22 10.32
N ARG A 181 36.14 0.95 9.87
CA ARG A 181 37.30 0.42 9.10
C ARG A 181 37.30 0.85 7.63
N LEU A 182 36.11 1.05 7.03
CA LEU A 182 35.99 1.52 5.66
C LEU A 182 36.28 3.03 5.55
N GLY A 183 35.98 3.81 6.61
CA GLY A 183 36.33 5.23 6.69
C GLY A 183 37.83 5.51 6.75
N ASP A 184 38.62 4.51 7.18
CA ASP A 184 40.08 4.59 7.28
C ASP A 184 40.83 4.09 6.00
N MET A 185 40.08 3.63 4.99
CA MET A 185 40.70 3.17 3.74
C MET A 185 40.96 4.35 2.80
N PRO A 186 42.19 4.51 2.28
CA PRO A 186 42.46 5.58 1.31
C PRO A 186 41.70 5.33 0.02
N GLU A 187 41.10 6.40 -0.52
CA GLU A 187 40.49 6.39 -1.85
C GLU A 187 41.54 5.94 -2.90
N SER A 188 41.27 4.83 -3.58
CA SER A 188 42.12 4.30 -4.64
C SER A 188 41.81 4.89 -6.00
#